data_b0983dfc9f1b89eabd9d84eacaefc44c
#
_entry.id   b0983dfc9f1b89eabd9d84eacaefc44c
#
_cell.length_a   1.000
_cell.length_b   1.000
_cell.length_c   1.000
_cell.angle_alpha   90.00
_cell.angle_beta   90.00
_cell.angle_gamma   90.00
#
_symmetry.space_group_name_H-M   'P 1'
#
loop_
_entity.id
_entity.type
_entity.pdbx_description
1 polymer ?
#
loop_
_entity_poly.entity_id
_entity_poly.type
_entity_poly.pdbx_seq_one_letter_code
_entity_poly.pdbx_strand_id
1 'polypeptide(L)'
;MEGLELRESIADAVQEYASMKQQEGVKSLSRMKPDKVGLILYLFCLGVSQSQMVKKYGFCHKTIKHTLMEYAGHLGQWTEVGARLSKQLFLNLHSLQEDIIEDVRERMENGKLKPNFRDVFYVSTAKEKSWQQIQRIEERRKEPTFTRNVVSQEDYEKTLAKVRERMGQLADGLK
;
A
#
# COMPACT_ATOMS: atom_id res chain seq x y z
N MET A 1 17.48 5.40 8.35
CA MET A 1 17.41 4.15 9.10
C MET A 1 16.00 3.52 9.03
N GLU A 2 14.94 4.18 9.48
CA GLU A 2 13.57 3.60 9.52
C GLU A 2 13.06 2.98 8.19
N GLY A 3 13.44 3.55 7.03
CA GLY A 3 13.00 3.00 5.74
C GLY A 3 13.66 1.66 5.38
N LEU A 4 14.88 1.43 5.85
CA LEU A 4 15.58 0.16 5.71
C LEU A 4 14.96 -0.87 6.66
N GLU A 5 14.74 -0.50 7.90
CA GLU A 5 14.10 -1.34 8.93
C GLU A 5 12.70 -1.80 8.51
N LEU A 6 11.90 -0.92 7.91
CA LEU A 6 10.58 -1.31 7.35
C LEU A 6 10.72 -2.34 6.23
N ARG A 7 11.70 -2.16 5.34
CA ARG A 7 11.93 -3.10 4.22
C ARG A 7 12.39 -4.47 4.73
N GLU A 8 13.29 -4.49 5.70
CA GLU A 8 13.80 -5.70 6.33
C GLU A 8 12.67 -6.43 7.06
N SER A 9 11.89 -5.74 7.90
CA SER A 9 10.74 -6.33 8.60
C SER A 9 9.70 -6.94 7.65
N ILE A 10 9.44 -6.28 6.51
CA ILE A 10 8.54 -6.83 5.49
C ILE A 10 9.17 -8.06 4.81
N ALA A 11 10.46 -8.01 4.49
CA ALA A 11 11.17 -9.11 3.84
C ALA A 11 11.19 -10.36 4.73
N ASP A 12 11.49 -10.18 6.01
CA ASP A 12 11.51 -11.26 7.01
C ASP A 12 10.14 -11.93 7.15
N ALA A 13 9.07 -11.14 7.28
CA ALA A 13 7.71 -11.68 7.37
C ALA A 13 7.28 -12.41 6.08
N VAL A 14 7.69 -11.92 4.91
CA VAL A 14 7.42 -12.58 3.62
C VAL A 14 8.17 -13.90 3.53
N GLN A 15 9.40 -13.95 4.01
CA GLN A 15 10.23 -15.15 3.97
C GLN A 15 9.75 -16.20 4.99
N GLU A 16 9.39 -15.78 6.19
CA GLU A 16 8.79 -16.62 7.23
C GLU A 16 7.50 -17.28 6.72
N TYR A 17 6.59 -16.48 6.15
CA TYR A 17 5.33 -16.97 5.61
C TYR A 17 5.53 -17.94 4.43
N ALA A 18 6.50 -17.69 3.57
CA ALA A 18 6.85 -18.60 2.49
C ALA A 18 7.38 -19.95 3.03
N SER A 19 8.19 -19.91 4.09
CA SER A 19 8.75 -21.10 4.75
C SER A 19 7.65 -21.92 5.44
N MET A 20 6.74 -21.28 6.16
CA MET A 20 5.58 -21.93 6.80
C MET A 20 4.71 -22.66 5.78
N LYS A 21 4.37 -22.00 4.67
CA LYS A 21 3.58 -22.61 3.58
C LYS A 21 4.28 -23.80 2.94
N GLN A 22 5.59 -23.75 2.82
CA GLN A 22 6.36 -24.87 2.28
C GLN A 22 6.36 -26.08 3.22
N GLN A 23 6.41 -25.85 4.54
CA GLN A 23 6.34 -26.90 5.56
C GLN A 23 4.94 -27.54 5.65
N GLU A 24 3.88 -26.73 5.52
CA GLU A 24 2.50 -27.21 5.56
C GLU A 24 2.04 -27.89 4.27
N GLY A 25 2.86 -27.95 3.24
CA GLY A 25 2.51 -28.50 1.94
C GLY A 25 1.39 -27.74 1.21
N VAL A 26 1.05 -26.55 1.69
CA VAL A 26 0.01 -25.70 1.13
C VAL A 26 0.54 -25.07 -0.15
N LYS A 27 -0.06 -25.42 -1.28
CA LYS A 27 0.26 -24.74 -2.56
C LYS A 27 0.00 -23.26 -2.39
N SER A 28 1.06 -22.44 -2.43
CA SER A 28 0.95 -20.99 -2.37
C SER A 28 -0.06 -20.49 -3.42
N LEU A 29 -1.10 -19.81 -2.98
CA LEU A 29 -2.07 -19.15 -3.86
C LEU A 29 -1.41 -18.03 -4.70
N SER A 30 -0.31 -17.50 -4.20
CA SER A 30 0.48 -16.50 -4.89
C SER A 30 1.67 -17.17 -5.61
N ARG A 31 1.58 -17.27 -6.93
CA ARG A 31 2.73 -17.62 -7.78
C ARG A 31 3.77 -16.50 -7.87
N MET A 32 3.65 -15.47 -7.06
CA MET A 32 4.56 -14.33 -7.09
C MET A 32 5.85 -14.60 -6.34
N LYS A 33 6.95 -14.08 -6.87
CA LYS A 33 8.24 -14.09 -6.19
C LYS A 33 8.14 -13.26 -4.90
N PRO A 34 8.80 -13.67 -3.79
CA PRO A 34 8.80 -12.95 -2.52
C PRO A 34 9.10 -11.46 -2.66
N ASP A 35 10.08 -11.09 -3.49
CA ASP A 35 10.47 -9.69 -3.73
C ASP A 35 9.30 -8.82 -4.24
N LYS A 36 8.45 -9.38 -5.12
CA LYS A 36 7.27 -8.66 -5.61
C LYS A 36 6.18 -8.52 -4.56
N VAL A 37 6.03 -9.51 -3.70
CA VAL A 37 5.14 -9.45 -2.53
C VAL A 37 5.61 -8.36 -1.59
N GLY A 38 6.88 -8.38 -1.20
CA GLY A 38 7.49 -7.35 -0.36
C GLY A 38 7.34 -5.93 -0.94
N LEU A 39 7.54 -5.78 -2.25
CA LEU A 39 7.36 -4.48 -2.92
C LEU A 39 5.91 -3.97 -2.84
N ILE A 40 4.90 -4.83 -3.03
CA ILE A 40 3.49 -4.43 -2.89
C ILE A 40 3.21 -3.95 -1.47
N LEU A 41 3.66 -4.69 -0.45
CA LEU A 41 3.46 -4.34 0.95
C LEU A 41 4.15 -3.01 1.29
N TYR A 42 5.39 -2.85 0.88
CA TYR A 42 6.17 -1.62 1.09
C TYR A 42 5.50 -0.39 0.46
N LEU A 43 5.12 -0.48 -0.82
CA LEU A 43 4.43 0.60 -1.53
C LEU A 43 3.09 0.94 -0.88
N PHE A 44 2.36 -0.07 -0.40
CA PHE A 44 1.10 0.13 0.30
C PHE A 44 1.32 0.91 1.61
N CYS A 45 2.32 0.53 2.41
CA CYS A 45 2.64 1.21 3.66
C CYS A 45 3.07 2.68 3.46
N LEU A 46 3.70 2.98 2.32
CA LEU A 46 4.03 4.35 1.92
C LEU A 46 2.86 5.14 1.31
N GLY A 47 1.64 4.63 1.33
CA GLY A 47 0.45 5.34 0.84
C GLY A 47 0.25 5.31 -0.68
N VAL A 48 1.00 4.49 -1.43
CA VAL A 48 0.80 4.34 -2.88
C VAL A 48 -0.54 3.66 -3.14
N SER A 49 -1.39 4.25 -3.98
CA SER A 49 -2.70 3.68 -4.28
C SER A 49 -2.58 2.40 -5.13
N GLN A 50 -3.55 1.48 -5.00
CA GLN A 50 -3.58 0.26 -5.81
C GLN A 50 -3.58 0.56 -7.32
N SER A 51 -4.30 1.61 -7.75
CA SER A 51 -4.31 2.05 -9.15
C SER A 51 -2.94 2.53 -9.64
N GLN A 52 -2.17 3.21 -8.76
CA GLN A 52 -0.80 3.59 -9.08
C GLN A 52 0.13 2.38 -9.17
N MET A 53 -0.05 1.38 -8.28
CA MET A 53 0.71 0.13 -8.32
C MET A 53 0.46 -0.62 -9.63
N VAL A 54 -0.79 -0.68 -10.10
CA VAL A 54 -1.14 -1.29 -11.39
C VAL A 54 -0.49 -0.52 -12.54
N LYS A 55 -0.69 0.81 -12.60
CA LYS A 55 -0.21 1.64 -13.73
C LYS A 55 1.31 1.71 -13.82
N LYS A 56 1.99 1.86 -12.67
CA LYS A 56 3.44 2.14 -12.63
C LYS A 56 4.28 0.87 -12.57
N TYR A 57 3.80 -0.17 -11.88
CA TYR A 57 4.56 -1.39 -11.61
C TYR A 57 3.98 -2.65 -12.29
N GLY A 58 2.86 -2.51 -12.99
CA GLY A 58 2.25 -3.62 -13.75
C GLY A 58 1.62 -4.72 -12.88
N PHE A 59 1.31 -4.43 -11.60
CA PHE A 59 0.66 -5.41 -10.74
C PHE A 59 -0.82 -5.57 -11.08
N CYS A 60 -1.35 -6.80 -10.96
CA CYS A 60 -2.78 -7.04 -11.10
C CYS A 60 -3.52 -6.64 -9.81
N HIS A 61 -4.67 -5.98 -9.91
CA HIS A 61 -5.51 -5.62 -8.76
C HIS A 61 -5.84 -6.80 -7.84
N LYS A 62 -6.18 -7.95 -8.43
CA LYS A 62 -6.47 -9.18 -7.69
C LYS A 62 -5.27 -9.63 -6.86
N THR A 63 -4.08 -9.56 -7.44
CA THR A 63 -2.83 -9.93 -6.77
C THR A 63 -2.53 -8.99 -5.61
N ILE A 64 -2.66 -7.66 -5.81
CA ILE A 64 -2.46 -6.68 -4.75
C ILE A 64 -3.43 -6.97 -3.60
N LYS A 65 -4.72 -7.13 -3.89
CA LYS A 65 -5.74 -7.41 -2.88
C LYS A 65 -5.43 -8.69 -2.10
N HIS A 66 -5.08 -9.78 -2.79
CA HIS A 66 -4.70 -11.05 -2.16
C HIS A 66 -3.50 -10.90 -1.21
N THR A 67 -2.43 -10.25 -1.68
CA THR A 67 -1.25 -9.99 -0.87
C THR A 67 -1.60 -9.19 0.39
N LEU A 68 -2.36 -8.11 0.25
CA LEU A 68 -2.75 -7.30 1.40
C LEU A 68 -3.62 -8.05 2.41
N MET A 69 -4.52 -8.93 1.94
CA MET A 69 -5.33 -9.78 2.82
C MET A 69 -4.48 -10.82 3.55
N GLU A 70 -3.52 -11.40 2.88
CA GLU A 70 -2.62 -12.43 3.42
C GLU A 70 -1.78 -11.90 4.59
N TYR A 71 -1.34 -10.64 4.50
CA TYR A 71 -0.51 -9.97 5.51
C TYR A 71 -1.28 -8.95 6.37
N ALA A 72 -2.61 -9.04 6.42
CA ALA A 72 -3.46 -8.08 7.14
C ALA A 72 -3.07 -7.86 8.60
N GLY A 73 -2.59 -8.91 9.29
CA GLY A 73 -2.16 -8.84 10.68
C GLY A 73 -0.94 -7.94 10.93
N HIS A 74 -0.07 -7.78 9.94
CA HIS A 74 1.14 -6.95 10.04
C HIS A 74 0.96 -5.52 9.53
N LEU A 75 -0.08 -5.29 8.70
CA LEU A 75 -0.25 -4.02 7.99
C LEU A 75 -0.41 -2.82 8.93
N GLY A 76 -1.05 -2.98 10.09
CA GLY A 76 -1.24 -1.90 11.05
C GLY A 76 0.09 -1.29 11.49
N GLN A 77 1.00 -2.12 11.96
CA GLN A 77 2.32 -1.72 12.42
C GLN A 77 3.17 -1.12 11.29
N TRP A 78 3.23 -1.78 10.14
CA TRP A 78 4.01 -1.31 8.99
C TRP A 78 3.47 0.02 8.43
N THR A 79 2.15 0.20 8.41
CA THR A 79 1.52 1.44 7.97
C THR A 79 1.86 2.61 8.90
N GLU A 80 2.02 2.36 10.19
CA GLU A 80 2.46 3.38 11.14
C GLU A 80 3.89 3.86 10.86
N VAL A 81 4.81 2.93 10.62
CA VAL A 81 6.19 3.28 10.21
C VAL A 81 6.18 4.01 8.87
N GLY A 82 5.41 3.53 7.89
CA GLY A 82 5.25 4.19 6.59
C GLY A 82 4.70 5.61 6.70
N ALA A 83 3.78 5.87 7.64
CA ALA A 83 3.26 7.21 7.90
C ALA A 83 4.34 8.16 8.41
N ARG A 84 5.19 7.70 9.36
CA ARG A 84 6.33 8.49 9.86
C ARG A 84 7.31 8.83 8.73
N LEU A 85 7.67 7.84 7.90
CA LEU A 85 8.56 8.04 6.74
C LEU A 85 7.99 9.05 5.74
N SER A 86 6.68 8.96 5.44
CA SER A 86 6.03 9.88 4.51
C SER A 86 5.95 11.31 5.08
N LYS A 87 5.74 11.47 6.40
CA LYS A 87 5.79 12.77 7.08
C LYS A 87 7.20 13.36 7.04
N GLN A 88 8.23 12.56 7.30
CA GLN A 88 9.62 13.00 7.21
C GLN A 88 9.97 13.47 5.80
N LEU A 89 9.58 12.71 4.79
CA LEU A 89 9.78 13.12 3.39
C LEU A 89 9.07 14.44 3.06
N PHE A 90 7.84 14.64 3.55
CA PHE A 90 7.12 15.88 3.37
C PHE A 90 7.84 17.08 3.99
N LEU A 91 8.35 16.93 5.22
CA LEU A 91 9.11 17.98 5.90
C LEU A 91 10.41 18.31 5.15
N ASN A 92 11.13 17.30 4.70
CA ASN A 92 12.36 17.50 3.91
C ASN A 92 12.08 18.23 2.58
N LEU A 93 10.98 17.88 1.90
CA LEU A 93 10.56 18.57 0.67
C LEU A 93 10.10 20.01 0.94
N HIS A 94 9.52 20.27 2.12
CA HIS A 94 9.13 21.63 2.51
C HIS A 94 10.35 22.50 2.75
N SER A 95 11.34 22.00 3.52
CA SER A 95 12.62 22.71 3.74
C SER A 95 13.32 23.00 2.41
N LEU A 96 13.44 21.99 1.55
CA LEU A 96 14.06 22.16 0.22
C LEU A 96 13.32 23.22 -0.63
N GLN A 97 12.01 23.30 -0.54
CA GLN A 97 11.23 24.32 -1.24
C GLN A 97 11.54 25.72 -0.72
N GLU A 98 11.67 25.89 0.59
CA GLU A 98 12.04 27.15 1.22
C GLU A 98 13.44 27.59 0.80
N ASP A 99 14.42 26.69 0.83
CA ASP A 99 15.81 26.96 0.42
C ASP A 99 15.87 27.40 -1.05
N ILE A 100 15.11 26.76 -1.95
CA ILE A 100 15.07 27.14 -3.37
C ILE A 100 14.42 28.52 -3.55
N ILE A 101 13.37 28.83 -2.80
CA ILE A 101 12.70 30.14 -2.88
C ILE A 101 13.64 31.24 -2.39
N GLU A 102 14.41 31.00 -1.34
CA GLU A 102 15.38 31.94 -0.79
C GLU A 102 16.54 32.18 -1.78
N ASP A 103 17.12 31.12 -2.35
CA ASP A 103 18.15 31.23 -3.38
C ASP A 103 17.66 32.04 -4.59
N VAL A 104 16.44 31.78 -5.06
CA VAL A 104 15.81 32.55 -6.14
C VAL A 104 15.67 34.03 -5.78
N ARG A 105 15.22 34.34 -4.55
CA ARG A 105 15.06 35.72 -4.06
C ARG A 105 16.41 36.43 -4.01
N GLU A 106 17.43 35.82 -3.43
CA GLU A 106 18.78 36.37 -3.32
C GLU A 106 19.39 36.65 -4.70
N ARG A 107 19.22 35.75 -5.66
CA ARG A 107 19.70 35.95 -7.03
C ARG A 107 18.97 37.08 -7.76
N MET A 108 17.66 37.26 -7.51
CA MET A 108 16.89 38.38 -8.05
C MET A 108 17.36 39.72 -7.49
N GLU A 109 17.58 39.81 -6.18
CA GLU A 109 18.06 41.01 -5.51
C GLU A 109 19.46 41.42 -6.00
N ASN A 110 20.31 40.44 -6.28
CA ASN A 110 21.68 40.64 -6.79
C ASN A 110 21.74 40.90 -8.31
N GLY A 111 20.60 40.96 -9.01
CA GLY A 111 20.52 41.21 -10.45
C GLY A 111 21.16 40.12 -11.32
N LYS A 112 21.51 38.97 -10.75
CA LYS A 112 22.29 37.92 -11.39
C LYS A 112 21.53 36.94 -12.23
N LEU A 113 20.18 36.84 -12.09
CA LEU A 113 19.40 35.86 -12.87
C LEU A 113 17.91 36.20 -12.99
N LYS A 114 17.32 35.78 -14.12
CA LYS A 114 15.85 35.62 -14.22
C LYS A 114 15.46 34.37 -13.40
N PRO A 115 14.43 34.44 -12.55
CA PRO A 115 14.03 33.33 -11.69
C PRO A 115 13.67 32.10 -12.54
N ASN A 116 14.29 30.97 -12.25
CA ASN A 116 13.88 29.69 -12.81
C ASN A 116 12.77 29.09 -11.93
N PHE A 117 11.53 29.45 -12.22
CA PHE A 117 10.37 28.91 -11.49
C PHE A 117 10.14 27.40 -11.69
N ARG A 118 10.88 26.78 -12.61
CA ARG A 118 10.72 25.36 -12.91
C ARG A 118 11.07 24.47 -11.70
N ASP A 119 12.14 24.80 -10.99
CA ASP A 119 12.59 24.01 -9.83
C ASP A 119 11.61 24.14 -8.67
N VAL A 120 11.12 25.37 -8.41
CA VAL A 120 10.06 25.62 -7.41
C VAL A 120 8.80 24.83 -7.76
N PHE A 121 8.41 24.78 -9.03
CA PHE A 121 7.24 24.04 -9.49
C PHE A 121 7.42 22.52 -9.27
N TYR A 122 8.57 21.95 -9.57
CA TYR A 122 8.84 20.53 -9.35
C TYR A 122 8.79 20.15 -7.86
N VAL A 123 9.42 20.94 -7.00
CA VAL A 123 9.42 20.68 -5.55
C VAL A 123 8.02 20.83 -4.97
N SER A 124 7.27 21.86 -5.38
CA SER A 124 5.88 22.06 -4.97
C SER A 124 4.99 20.89 -5.38
N THR A 125 5.15 20.36 -6.61
CA THR A 125 4.41 19.20 -7.07
C THR A 125 4.79 17.93 -6.29
N ALA A 126 6.06 17.74 -5.96
CA ALA A 126 6.51 16.61 -5.14
C ALA A 126 5.96 16.68 -3.72
N LYS A 127 5.95 17.88 -3.11
CA LYS A 127 5.38 18.17 -1.80
C LYS A 127 3.87 17.85 -1.77
N GLU A 128 3.12 18.31 -2.76
CA GLU A 128 1.68 18.01 -2.86
C GLU A 128 1.40 16.50 -2.95
N LYS A 129 2.15 15.78 -3.77
CA LYS A 129 2.04 14.30 -3.87
C LYS A 129 2.36 13.62 -2.55
N SER A 130 3.40 14.08 -1.84
CA SER A 130 3.76 13.56 -0.52
C SER A 130 2.65 13.80 0.49
N TRP A 131 2.04 14.99 0.49
CA TRP A 131 0.89 15.30 1.34
C TRP A 131 -0.31 14.39 1.06
N GLN A 132 -0.65 14.17 -0.21
CA GLN A 132 -1.71 13.23 -0.59
C GLN A 132 -1.43 11.80 -0.14
N GLN A 133 -0.16 11.38 -0.12
CA GLN A 133 0.22 10.07 0.42
C GLN A 133 -0.03 9.98 1.92
N ILE A 134 0.36 11.01 2.68
CA ILE A 134 0.12 11.08 4.12
C ILE A 134 -1.38 10.97 4.41
N GLN A 135 -2.21 11.76 3.73
CA GLN A 135 -3.66 11.71 3.89
C GLN A 135 -4.22 10.30 3.66
N ARG A 136 -3.79 9.62 2.57
CA ARG A 136 -4.22 8.24 2.29
C ARG A 136 -3.80 7.25 3.37
N ILE A 137 -2.62 7.42 3.97
CA ILE A 137 -2.17 6.55 5.05
C ILE A 137 -3.04 6.79 6.30
N GLU A 138 -3.34 8.05 6.60
CA GLU A 138 -4.18 8.40 7.75
C GLU A 138 -5.64 7.90 7.57
N GLU A 139 -6.18 7.99 6.37
CA GLU A 139 -7.50 7.42 6.04
C GLU A 139 -7.51 5.89 6.24
N ARG A 140 -6.47 5.19 5.79
CA ARG A 140 -6.33 3.74 5.98
C ARG A 140 -6.21 3.33 7.45
N ARG A 141 -5.66 4.21 8.29
CA ARG A 141 -5.59 3.97 9.74
C ARG A 141 -6.96 4.13 10.42
N LYS A 142 -7.79 5.02 9.92
CA LYS A 142 -9.15 5.27 10.44
C LYS A 142 -10.15 4.20 10.00
N GLU A 143 -10.03 3.75 8.75
CA GLU A 143 -10.83 2.66 8.21
C GLU A 143 -9.94 1.44 8.05
N PRO A 144 -10.03 0.42 8.90
CA PRO A 144 -9.38 -0.85 8.64
C PRO A 144 -10.00 -1.44 7.37
N THR A 145 -9.42 -1.12 6.21
CA THR A 145 -9.85 -1.52 4.87
C THR A 145 -9.84 -3.04 4.66
N PHE A 146 -9.40 -3.77 5.66
CA PHE A 146 -9.40 -5.23 5.74
C PHE A 146 -10.11 -5.70 7.00
N THR A 147 -11.27 -5.12 7.35
CA THR A 147 -12.25 -5.97 7.98
C THR A 147 -12.40 -7.13 6.99
N ARG A 148 -11.78 -8.31 7.32
CA ARG A 148 -12.37 -9.54 6.88
C ARG A 148 -13.86 -9.26 6.97
N ASN A 149 -14.58 -9.35 5.85
CA ASN A 149 -15.92 -9.88 5.95
C ASN A 149 -15.66 -11.27 6.56
N VAL A 150 -15.56 -11.33 7.85
CA VAL A 150 -15.89 -12.52 8.60
C VAL A 150 -17.35 -12.64 8.22
N VAL A 151 -17.58 -13.41 7.13
CA VAL A 151 -18.87 -13.94 6.82
C VAL A 151 -19.27 -14.51 8.17
N SER A 152 -20.22 -13.86 8.83
CA SER A 152 -20.60 -14.29 10.17
C SER A 152 -20.96 -15.76 9.99
N GLN A 153 -20.72 -16.58 11.00
CA GLN A 153 -21.05 -17.99 10.90
C GLN A 153 -22.48 -18.17 10.43
N GLU A 154 -23.39 -17.23 10.80
CA GLU A 154 -24.75 -17.11 10.30
C GLU A 154 -24.86 -16.83 8.79
N ASP A 155 -24.03 -15.94 8.22
CA ASP A 155 -24.06 -15.66 6.78
C ASP A 155 -23.48 -16.81 5.96
N TYR A 156 -22.50 -17.53 6.54
CA TYR A 156 -21.97 -18.75 5.95
C TYR A 156 -23.02 -19.88 5.96
N GLU A 157 -23.72 -20.06 7.08
CA GLU A 157 -24.81 -21.05 7.21
C GLU A 157 -26.01 -20.71 6.29
N LYS A 158 -26.40 -19.42 6.21
CA LYS A 158 -27.43 -18.96 5.26
C LYS A 158 -27.03 -19.21 3.81
N THR A 159 -25.76 -19.01 3.47
CA THR A 159 -25.26 -19.27 2.11
C THR A 159 -25.23 -20.76 1.81
N LEU A 160 -24.81 -21.59 2.77
CA LEU A 160 -24.84 -23.05 2.66
C LEU A 160 -26.28 -23.59 2.52
N ALA A 161 -27.23 -23.04 3.27
CA ALA A 161 -28.64 -23.41 3.17
C ALA A 161 -29.19 -23.13 1.77
N LYS A 162 -28.92 -21.94 1.21
CA LYS A 162 -29.31 -21.57 -0.17
C LYS A 162 -28.66 -22.47 -1.23
N VAL A 163 -27.42 -22.88 -1.04
CA VAL A 163 -26.74 -23.80 -1.96
C VAL A 163 -27.36 -25.19 -1.91
N ARG A 164 -27.69 -25.69 -0.70
CA ARG A 164 -28.36 -26.98 -0.52
C ARG A 164 -29.75 -26.99 -1.11
N GLU A 165 -30.51 -25.93 -0.93
CA GLU A 165 -31.86 -25.76 -1.51
C GLU A 165 -31.80 -25.79 -3.06
N ARG A 166 -30.86 -25.04 -3.67
CA ARG A 166 -30.65 -25.05 -5.13
C ARG A 166 -30.20 -26.41 -5.66
N MET A 167 -29.35 -27.11 -4.93
CA MET A 167 -28.94 -28.46 -5.31
C MET A 167 -30.11 -29.46 -5.23
N GLY A 168 -30.99 -29.32 -4.21
CA GLY A 168 -32.25 -30.09 -4.10
C GLY A 168 -33.17 -29.85 -5.29
N GLN A 169 -33.42 -28.59 -5.66
CA GLN A 169 -34.26 -28.22 -6.81
C GLN A 169 -33.67 -28.75 -8.15
N LEU A 170 -32.37 -28.78 -8.30
CA LEU A 170 -31.71 -29.36 -9.49
C LEU A 170 -31.85 -30.89 -9.53
N ALA A 171 -31.79 -31.56 -8.38
CA ALA A 171 -31.95 -33.02 -8.30
C ALA A 171 -33.40 -33.46 -8.58
N ASP A 172 -34.39 -32.65 -8.16
CA ASP A 172 -35.81 -32.92 -8.43
C ASP A 172 -36.25 -32.59 -9.87
N GLY A 173 -35.56 -31.66 -10.54
CA GLY A 173 -35.76 -31.32 -11.97
C GLY A 173 -35.13 -32.29 -12.96
N LEU A 174 -34.39 -33.27 -12.50
CA LEU A 174 -33.74 -34.31 -13.31
C LEU A 174 -34.47 -35.68 -13.27
N LYS A 175 -35.63 -35.77 -12.63
CA LYS A 175 -36.55 -36.89 -12.66
C LYS A 175 -37.67 -36.61 -13.66
#